data_73180a48f9851392d9d1283b3566e3e0
#
_entry.id   73180a48f9851392d9d1283b3566e3e0
#
_cell.length_a   1.000
_cell.length_b   1.000
_cell.length_c   1.000
_cell.angle_alpha   90.00
_cell.angle_beta   90.00
_cell.angle_gamma   90.00
#
_symmetry.space_group_name_H-M   'P 1'
#
loop_
_entity.id
_entity.type
_entity.pdbx_description
1 polymer ?
#
loop_
_entity_poly.entity_id
_entity_poly.type
_entity_poly.pdbx_seq_one_letter_code
_entity_poly.pdbx_strand_id
1 'polypeptide(L)'
;MKRKILLSFLLVSVVILNGCSSKKEETKTNSSTTEQTKQETPKEKIYGLNDEWVVEGQWKLKITSVTPTAERNQFSEDKPAQVVVINYTYENLGYTSDVQDLFLTPSTVIDEGKKVSKTYPAGVKVYPKPTPVGAIMDGAQDAYGLQTESKTIKIIFEHHDGNKKKQKATFEVPVK
;
A
#
# COMPACT_ATOMS: atom_id res chain seq x y z
N MET A 1 27.24 -27.25 -35.10
CA MET A 1 27.76 -26.33 -36.11
C MET A 1 27.93 -24.94 -35.47
N LYS A 2 29.19 -24.48 -35.48
CA LYS A 2 29.60 -23.22 -34.87
C LYS A 2 29.30 -22.08 -35.84
N ARG A 3 28.75 -20.94 -35.35
CA ARG A 3 29.00 -19.62 -35.96
C ARG A 3 29.07 -18.55 -34.89
N LYS A 4 30.30 -18.11 -34.64
CA LYS A 4 30.66 -16.86 -33.99
C LYS A 4 30.56 -15.76 -35.04
N ILE A 5 30.03 -14.58 -34.66
CA ILE A 5 30.32 -13.32 -35.33
C ILE A 5 30.69 -12.33 -34.27
N LEU A 6 31.92 -11.87 -34.38
CA LEU A 6 32.58 -10.78 -33.64
C LEU A 6 32.43 -9.46 -34.43
N LEU A 7 32.77 -8.38 -33.77
CA LEU A 7 33.16 -7.02 -34.22
C LEU A 7 31.97 -6.05 -34.39
N SER A 8 32.02 -4.78 -33.97
CA SER A 8 33.19 -3.91 -33.82
C SER A 8 32.84 -2.63 -33.06
N PHE A 9 33.79 -2.18 -32.29
CA PHE A 9 34.09 -0.83 -31.78
C PHE A 9 33.57 0.36 -32.60
N LEU A 10 33.09 1.41 -31.96
CA LEU A 10 33.53 2.77 -32.26
C LEU A 10 33.44 3.70 -31.04
N LEU A 11 34.59 4.08 -30.52
CA LEU A 11 34.84 5.20 -29.62
C LEU A 11 34.84 6.48 -30.45
N VAL A 12 34.12 7.52 -30.02
CA VAL A 12 34.42 8.90 -30.41
C VAL A 12 34.38 9.78 -29.16
N SER A 13 35.60 10.12 -28.71
CA SER A 13 35.87 11.19 -27.77
C SER A 13 35.97 12.50 -28.49
N VAL A 14 35.24 13.51 -28.08
CA VAL A 14 35.55 14.91 -28.45
C VAL A 14 35.60 15.75 -27.19
N VAL A 15 36.82 16.09 -26.82
CA VAL A 15 37.16 17.14 -25.85
C VAL A 15 37.28 18.44 -26.61
N ILE A 16 36.56 19.48 -26.22
CA ILE A 16 36.88 20.85 -26.61
C ILE A 16 36.97 21.71 -25.37
N LEU A 17 38.22 22.06 -25.01
CA LEU A 17 38.61 23.14 -24.12
C LEU A 17 38.76 24.42 -24.97
N ASN A 18 38.22 25.52 -24.49
CA ASN A 18 38.70 26.90 -24.68
C ASN A 18 37.70 27.78 -23.91
N GLY A 19 38.04 28.65 -22.98
CA GLY A 19 39.18 29.54 -22.87
C GLY A 19 38.62 30.89 -22.40
N CYS A 20 39.02 31.37 -21.23
CA CYS A 20 38.68 32.69 -20.66
C CYS A 20 38.93 33.86 -21.61
N SER A 21 38.06 34.88 -21.62
CA SER A 21 38.51 36.27 -21.46
C SER A 21 37.35 37.23 -21.14
N SER A 22 37.61 38.11 -20.19
CA SER A 22 36.78 39.18 -19.67
C SER A 22 36.41 40.26 -20.68
N LYS A 23 35.18 40.78 -20.69
CA LYS A 23 34.89 42.22 -20.66
C LYS A 23 33.42 42.52 -20.33
N LYS A 24 33.27 43.49 -19.48
CA LYS A 24 32.08 44.16 -19.00
C LYS A 24 31.33 44.85 -20.12
N GLU A 25 30.01 44.72 -20.20
CA GLU A 25 29.09 45.83 -20.44
C GLU A 25 27.64 45.43 -20.16
N GLU A 26 26.92 46.35 -19.55
CA GLU A 26 25.55 46.26 -19.08
C GLU A 26 24.53 46.19 -20.22
N THR A 27 23.40 45.51 -20.05
CA THR A 27 22.06 46.07 -20.00
C THR A 27 20.97 45.06 -20.37
N LYS A 28 19.92 45.06 -19.52
CA LYS A 28 18.50 44.60 -19.69
C LYS A 28 18.15 43.13 -19.54
N THR A 29 17.72 42.88 -18.33
CA THR A 29 16.45 42.24 -17.90
C THR A 29 15.64 41.58 -19.02
N ASN A 30 15.60 40.26 -18.98
CA ASN A 30 14.37 39.53 -19.26
C ASN A 30 14.29 38.33 -18.29
N SER A 31 13.47 38.53 -17.28
CA SER A 31 13.13 37.55 -16.29
C SER A 31 12.23 36.51 -16.93
N SER A 32 12.79 35.41 -17.37
CA SER A 32 12.04 34.20 -17.72
C SER A 32 11.89 33.41 -16.42
N THR A 33 10.83 33.69 -15.71
CA THR A 33 10.35 32.87 -14.59
C THR A 33 9.98 31.50 -15.14
N THR A 34 10.85 30.55 -14.95
CA THR A 34 10.50 29.13 -15.12
C THR A 34 9.60 28.77 -13.98
N GLU A 35 8.28 28.84 -14.17
CA GLU A 35 7.31 28.21 -13.29
C GLU A 35 7.59 26.73 -13.24
N GLN A 36 8.27 26.29 -12.19
CA GLN A 36 8.26 24.89 -11.80
C GLN A 36 6.83 24.55 -11.43
N THR A 37 6.10 23.96 -12.34
CA THR A 37 4.83 23.30 -12.09
C THR A 37 5.09 22.22 -11.05
N LYS A 38 4.80 22.54 -9.80
CA LYS A 38 4.78 21.58 -8.69
C LYS A 38 3.71 20.56 -9.04
N GLN A 39 4.12 19.41 -9.54
CA GLN A 39 3.25 18.28 -9.76
C GLN A 39 2.66 17.90 -8.39
N GLU A 40 1.43 18.32 -8.13
CA GLU A 40 0.69 17.85 -6.97
C GLU A 40 0.47 16.35 -7.15
N THR A 41 1.17 15.57 -6.35
CA THR A 41 0.88 14.14 -6.21
C THR A 41 -0.58 14.01 -5.80
N PRO A 42 -1.42 13.24 -6.52
CA PRO A 42 -2.82 13.06 -6.12
C PRO A 42 -2.87 12.63 -4.67
N LYS A 43 -3.59 13.38 -3.83
CA LYS A 43 -3.77 13.02 -2.42
C LYS A 43 -4.40 11.62 -2.39
N GLU A 44 -3.69 10.64 -1.80
CA GLU A 44 -4.20 9.29 -1.62
C GLU A 44 -5.51 9.36 -0.82
N LYS A 45 -6.58 8.75 -1.36
CA LYS A 45 -7.87 8.71 -0.66
C LYS A 45 -7.72 7.87 0.61
N ILE A 46 -8.10 8.42 1.75
CA ILE A 46 -8.18 7.71 3.02
C ILE A 46 -9.65 7.32 3.23
N TYR A 47 -9.88 6.05 3.52
CA TYR A 47 -11.19 5.47 3.77
C TYR A 47 -11.46 5.42 5.27
N GLY A 48 -12.69 5.66 5.67
CA GLY A 48 -13.19 5.49 7.03
C GLY A 48 -13.84 4.14 7.27
N LEU A 49 -14.42 3.99 8.45
CA LEU A 49 -15.22 2.82 8.80
C LEU A 49 -16.47 2.74 7.90
N ASN A 50 -16.75 1.56 7.36
CA ASN A 50 -17.82 1.26 6.40
C ASN A 50 -17.69 1.93 5.01
N ASP A 51 -16.63 2.70 4.74
CA ASP A 51 -16.35 3.14 3.39
C ASP A 51 -15.94 1.95 2.51
N GLU A 52 -16.43 1.94 1.27
CA GLU A 52 -16.07 0.89 0.33
C GLU A 52 -14.85 1.29 -0.50
N TRP A 53 -13.83 0.43 -0.49
CA TRP A 53 -12.76 0.43 -1.48
C TRP A 53 -13.17 -0.44 -2.65
N VAL A 54 -13.41 0.18 -3.79
CA VAL A 54 -13.83 -0.50 -5.01
C VAL A 54 -12.68 -0.47 -6.02
N VAL A 55 -12.31 -1.65 -6.54
CA VAL A 55 -11.50 -1.82 -7.73
C VAL A 55 -12.44 -2.33 -8.82
N GLU A 56 -12.76 -1.45 -9.76
CA GLU A 56 -13.83 -1.66 -10.74
C GLU A 56 -13.68 -2.98 -11.48
N GLY A 57 -14.78 -3.76 -11.50
CA GLY A 57 -14.82 -5.08 -12.12
C GLY A 57 -13.95 -6.15 -11.46
N GLN A 58 -13.29 -5.87 -10.34
CA GLN A 58 -12.42 -6.80 -9.66
C GLN A 58 -12.94 -7.16 -8.27
N TRP A 59 -13.03 -6.20 -7.37
CA TRP A 59 -13.53 -6.41 -6.01
C TRP A 59 -14.01 -5.14 -5.35
N LYS A 60 -14.69 -5.31 -4.24
CA LYS A 60 -14.92 -4.26 -3.24
C LYS A 60 -14.63 -4.81 -1.84
N LEU A 61 -14.19 -3.93 -0.95
CA LEU A 61 -13.87 -4.22 0.44
C LEU A 61 -14.31 -3.08 1.33
N LYS A 62 -14.79 -3.39 2.54
CA LYS A 62 -15.03 -2.43 3.61
C LYS A 62 -14.63 -3.01 4.96
N ILE A 63 -14.15 -2.15 5.86
CA ILE A 63 -13.94 -2.49 7.26
C ILE A 63 -15.21 -2.17 8.03
N THR A 64 -15.75 -3.14 8.76
CA THR A 64 -17.02 -3.01 9.48
C THR A 64 -16.83 -2.69 10.95
N SER A 65 -15.75 -3.13 11.57
CA SER A 65 -15.38 -2.73 12.93
C SER A 65 -13.90 -3.01 13.24
N VAL A 66 -13.40 -2.33 14.27
CA VAL A 66 -12.14 -2.66 14.94
C VAL A 66 -12.42 -2.69 16.43
N THR A 67 -12.31 -3.87 17.04
CA THR A 67 -12.71 -4.09 18.43
C THR A 67 -11.51 -4.50 19.27
N PRO A 68 -11.26 -3.85 20.42
CA PRO A 68 -10.22 -4.30 21.33
C PRO A 68 -10.64 -5.61 22.01
N THR A 69 -9.66 -6.46 22.29
CA THR A 69 -9.87 -7.71 23.06
C THR A 69 -8.91 -7.80 24.23
N ALA A 70 -9.41 -8.34 25.35
CA ALA A 70 -8.60 -8.69 26.51
C ALA A 70 -7.88 -10.04 26.35
N GLU A 71 -8.21 -10.82 25.31
CA GLU A 71 -7.57 -12.10 25.08
C GLU A 71 -6.07 -11.94 24.87
N ARG A 72 -5.31 -12.79 25.57
CA ARG A 72 -3.85 -12.86 25.46
C ARG A 72 -3.44 -14.31 25.29
N ASN A 73 -2.60 -14.55 24.30
CA ASN A 73 -2.03 -15.88 24.11
C ASN A 73 -0.84 -16.07 25.07
N GLN A 74 -0.96 -17.04 25.96
CA GLN A 74 0.07 -17.34 26.97
C GLN A 74 1.39 -17.85 26.36
N PHE A 75 1.33 -18.37 25.12
CA PHE A 75 2.49 -18.90 24.40
C PHE A 75 3.14 -17.85 23.49
N SER A 76 2.56 -16.66 23.37
CA SER A 76 3.13 -15.58 22.58
C SER A 76 4.23 -14.88 23.38
N GLU A 77 5.38 -14.72 22.77
CA GLU A 77 6.47 -13.89 23.30
C GLU A 77 6.17 -12.39 23.17
N ASP A 78 5.34 -12.01 22.19
CA ASP A 78 4.91 -10.63 22.02
C ASP A 78 3.98 -10.19 23.16
N LYS A 79 4.28 -9.02 23.73
CA LYS A 79 3.49 -8.40 24.81
C LYS A 79 2.93 -7.05 24.31
N PRO A 80 1.91 -7.06 23.43
CA PRO A 80 1.35 -5.83 22.92
C PRO A 80 0.64 -5.03 24.01
N ALA A 81 0.66 -3.70 23.90
CA ALA A 81 -0.08 -2.81 24.78
C ALA A 81 -1.60 -3.01 24.60
N GLN A 82 -2.03 -3.27 23.37
CA GLN A 82 -3.44 -3.52 23.03
C GLN A 82 -3.51 -4.61 21.97
N VAL A 83 -4.54 -5.44 22.01
CA VAL A 83 -4.89 -6.37 20.93
C VAL A 83 -6.22 -5.94 20.34
N VAL A 84 -6.28 -5.87 19.03
CA VAL A 84 -7.51 -5.51 18.29
C VAL A 84 -7.86 -6.60 17.29
N VAL A 85 -9.18 -6.80 17.09
CA VAL A 85 -9.74 -7.63 16.03
C VAL A 85 -10.34 -6.71 14.98
N ILE A 86 -9.84 -6.80 13.76
CA ILE A 86 -10.33 -6.08 12.59
C ILE A 86 -11.37 -6.96 11.92
N ASN A 87 -12.61 -6.46 11.77
CA ASN A 87 -13.66 -7.13 11.02
C ASN A 87 -13.85 -6.43 9.67
N TYR A 88 -13.92 -7.19 8.61
CA TYR A 88 -14.10 -6.65 7.26
C TYR A 88 -14.85 -7.63 6.36
N THR A 89 -15.41 -7.11 5.29
CA THR A 89 -16.13 -7.87 4.27
C THR A 89 -15.57 -7.53 2.92
N TYR A 90 -15.39 -8.51 2.04
CA TYR A 90 -15.03 -8.28 0.66
C TYR A 90 -15.82 -9.17 -0.29
N GLU A 91 -16.05 -8.68 -1.50
CA GLU A 91 -16.76 -9.35 -2.58
C GLU A 91 -15.88 -9.42 -3.81
N ASN A 92 -15.84 -10.57 -4.45
CA ASN A 92 -15.19 -10.75 -5.73
C ASN A 92 -16.17 -10.43 -6.86
N LEU A 93 -15.98 -9.28 -7.52
CA LEU A 93 -16.82 -8.82 -8.63
C LEU A 93 -16.42 -9.43 -9.98
N GLY A 94 -15.17 -9.91 -10.11
CA GLY A 94 -14.67 -10.45 -11.38
C GLY A 94 -13.16 -10.71 -11.37
N TYR A 95 -12.50 -10.63 -10.22
CA TYR A 95 -11.08 -10.98 -10.10
C TYR A 95 -10.87 -12.46 -10.35
N THR A 96 -9.94 -12.78 -11.25
CA THR A 96 -9.48 -14.14 -11.54
C THR A 96 -7.96 -14.21 -11.52
N SER A 97 -7.43 -15.33 -11.09
CA SER A 97 -6.00 -15.61 -11.06
C SER A 97 -5.76 -17.11 -11.21
N ASP A 98 -4.64 -17.48 -11.81
CA ASP A 98 -4.21 -18.89 -11.96
C ASP A 98 -3.72 -19.50 -10.64
N VAL A 99 -3.53 -18.69 -9.60
CA VAL A 99 -2.98 -19.12 -8.31
C VAL A 99 -4.09 -19.42 -7.32
N GLN A 100 -5.00 -18.49 -7.12
CA GLN A 100 -6.11 -18.62 -6.19
C GLN A 100 -7.18 -17.56 -6.46
N ASP A 101 -8.41 -17.81 -5.99
CA ASP A 101 -9.48 -16.82 -5.96
C ASP A 101 -9.09 -15.59 -5.11
N LEU A 102 -9.92 -14.55 -5.17
CA LEU A 102 -9.69 -13.31 -4.42
C LEU A 102 -9.48 -13.60 -2.92
N PHE A 103 -8.34 -13.18 -2.40
CA PHE A 103 -8.00 -13.32 -1.00
C PHE A 103 -7.40 -12.00 -0.47
N LEU A 104 -8.17 -11.29 0.34
CA LEU A 104 -7.76 -9.98 0.88
C LEU A 104 -7.55 -10.06 2.40
N THR A 105 -6.39 -9.63 2.83
CA THR A 105 -6.02 -9.43 4.24
C THR A 105 -5.30 -8.10 4.41
N PRO A 106 -5.32 -7.49 5.60
CA PRO A 106 -4.51 -6.31 5.87
C PRO A 106 -3.02 -6.60 5.60
N SER A 107 -2.39 -5.81 4.73
CA SER A 107 -0.95 -5.91 4.45
C SER A 107 -0.12 -5.21 5.53
N THR A 108 -0.68 -4.15 6.13
CA THR A 108 0.00 -3.38 7.19
C THR A 108 -1.03 -2.76 8.11
N VAL A 109 -0.79 -2.85 9.41
CA VAL A 109 -1.55 -2.15 10.45
C VAL A 109 -0.59 -1.27 11.23
N ILE A 110 -0.95 0.01 11.42
CA ILE A 110 -0.10 1.01 12.08
C ILE A 110 -0.89 1.62 13.24
N ASP A 111 -0.29 1.63 14.41
CA ASP A 111 -0.85 2.20 15.64
C ASP A 111 -0.66 3.75 15.71
N GLU A 112 -1.27 4.41 16.70
CA GLU A 112 -1.11 5.86 16.91
C GLU A 112 0.34 6.26 17.20
N GLY A 113 1.15 5.35 17.75
CA GLY A 113 2.59 5.55 17.93
C GLY A 113 3.40 5.44 16.64
N LYS A 114 2.73 5.30 15.48
CA LYS A 114 3.32 5.13 14.15
C LYS A 114 4.16 3.85 14.00
N LYS A 115 3.89 2.84 14.83
CA LYS A 115 4.57 1.56 14.78
C LYS A 115 3.76 0.56 13.96
N VAL A 116 4.45 -0.24 13.17
CA VAL A 116 3.82 -1.35 12.43
C VAL A 116 3.50 -2.47 13.43
N SER A 117 2.24 -2.85 13.46
CA SER A 117 1.70 -3.89 14.32
C SER A 117 1.90 -5.27 13.69
N LYS A 118 2.07 -6.28 14.52
CA LYS A 118 2.17 -7.67 14.09
C LYS A 118 0.82 -8.36 14.23
N THR A 119 0.57 -9.37 13.42
CA THR A 119 -0.55 -10.30 13.65
C THR A 119 -0.43 -10.92 15.03
N TYR A 120 -1.55 -11.15 15.70
CA TYR A 120 -1.58 -11.67 17.04
C TYR A 120 -2.59 -12.83 17.14
N PRO A 121 -2.23 -13.99 17.73
CA PRO A 121 -3.09 -15.15 17.76
C PRO A 121 -4.14 -15.02 18.90
N ALA A 122 -5.16 -14.21 18.70
CA ALA A 122 -6.28 -14.06 19.66
C ALA A 122 -7.56 -13.58 18.95
N GLY A 123 -8.70 -13.98 19.48
CA GLY A 123 -10.02 -13.39 19.19
C GLY A 123 -10.62 -13.66 17.81
N VAL A 124 -9.92 -14.35 16.92
CA VAL A 124 -10.40 -14.60 15.55
C VAL A 124 -11.31 -15.82 15.50
N LYS A 125 -12.54 -15.63 14.98
CA LYS A 125 -13.54 -16.68 14.80
C LYS A 125 -13.79 -17.00 13.33
N VAL A 126 -13.67 -16.03 12.46
CA VAL A 126 -13.95 -16.14 11.02
C VAL A 126 -12.69 -15.77 10.25
N TYR A 127 -11.93 -16.75 9.84
CA TYR A 127 -10.72 -16.53 9.05
C TYR A 127 -11.07 -16.15 7.60
N PRO A 128 -10.34 -15.20 6.97
CA PRO A 128 -10.52 -14.89 5.56
C PRO A 128 -10.25 -16.13 4.71
N LYS A 129 -10.95 -16.23 3.59
CA LYS A 129 -10.84 -17.37 2.64
C LYS A 129 -10.80 -16.89 1.21
N PRO A 130 -10.13 -17.62 0.31
CA PRO A 130 -10.24 -17.38 -1.12
C PRO A 130 -11.73 -17.37 -1.53
N THR A 131 -12.11 -16.34 -2.28
CA THR A 131 -13.52 -16.03 -2.58
C THR A 131 -13.71 -16.04 -4.09
N PRO A 132 -14.46 -17.00 -4.65
CA PRO A 132 -14.75 -17.10 -6.08
C PRO A 132 -15.50 -15.88 -6.62
N VAL A 133 -15.47 -15.70 -7.95
CA VAL A 133 -16.22 -14.63 -8.62
C VAL A 133 -17.72 -14.71 -8.27
N GLY A 134 -18.30 -13.57 -7.91
CA GLY A 134 -19.70 -13.43 -7.50
C GLY A 134 -19.98 -13.81 -6.05
N ALA A 135 -18.98 -14.24 -5.27
CA ALA A 135 -19.13 -14.58 -3.87
C ALA A 135 -18.66 -13.44 -2.95
N ILE A 136 -19.16 -13.49 -1.71
CA ILE A 136 -18.83 -12.55 -0.63
C ILE A 136 -18.15 -13.31 0.52
N MET A 137 -17.00 -12.83 0.96
CA MET A 137 -16.42 -13.19 2.24
C MET A 137 -16.94 -12.20 3.30
N ASP A 138 -17.95 -12.61 4.04
CA ASP A 138 -18.58 -11.77 5.04
C ASP A 138 -17.96 -11.97 6.43
N GLY A 139 -17.67 -10.86 7.11
CA GLY A 139 -17.19 -10.84 8.48
C GLY A 139 -15.81 -11.50 8.69
N ALA A 140 -14.92 -11.44 7.68
CA ALA A 140 -13.55 -11.86 7.84
C ALA A 140 -12.87 -11.11 9.00
N GLN A 141 -12.02 -11.81 9.74
CA GLN A 141 -11.35 -11.28 10.94
C GLN A 141 -9.85 -11.53 10.90
N ASP A 142 -9.09 -10.50 11.26
CA ASP A 142 -7.67 -10.60 11.59
C ASP A 142 -7.38 -9.88 12.90
N ALA A 143 -6.51 -10.45 13.74
CA ALA A 143 -6.12 -9.84 15.00
C ALA A 143 -4.68 -9.32 14.95
N TYR A 144 -4.47 -8.14 15.55
CA TYR A 144 -3.19 -7.45 15.61
C TYR A 144 -2.83 -6.99 17.01
N GLY A 145 -1.54 -7.15 17.35
CA GLY A 145 -0.97 -6.63 18.59
C GLY A 145 -0.34 -5.24 18.36
N LEU A 146 -0.95 -4.23 18.95
CA LEU A 146 -0.49 -2.85 18.88
C LEU A 146 0.56 -2.60 19.97
N GLN A 147 1.63 -1.88 19.62
CA GLN A 147 2.69 -1.49 20.56
C GLN A 147 2.32 -0.26 21.39
N THR A 148 1.33 0.50 20.92
CA THR A 148 0.78 1.69 21.58
C THR A 148 -0.72 1.51 21.69
N GLU A 149 -1.29 1.77 22.87
CA GLU A 149 -2.74 1.83 23.05
C GLU A 149 -3.30 2.93 22.17
N SER A 150 -4.24 2.58 21.31
CA SER A 150 -4.70 3.43 20.19
C SER A 150 -6.21 3.54 20.16
N LYS A 151 -6.71 4.75 19.95
CA LYS A 151 -8.14 5.03 19.69
C LYS A 151 -8.48 4.97 18.21
N THR A 152 -7.47 5.14 17.38
CA THR A 152 -7.56 5.09 15.91
C THR A 152 -6.35 4.32 15.38
N ILE A 153 -6.56 3.50 14.36
CA ILE A 153 -5.47 2.80 13.69
C ILE A 153 -5.57 3.00 12.18
N LYS A 154 -4.41 2.88 11.53
CA LYS A 154 -4.32 2.89 10.08
C LYS A 154 -4.13 1.47 9.58
N ILE A 155 -4.98 1.06 8.63
CA ILE A 155 -4.98 -0.27 8.03
C ILE A 155 -4.79 -0.11 6.53
N ILE A 156 -3.81 -0.84 5.98
CA ILE A 156 -3.50 -0.80 4.55
C ILE A 156 -3.81 -2.17 3.96
N PHE A 157 -4.58 -2.18 2.89
CA PHE A 157 -4.76 -3.33 2.03
C PHE A 157 -4.02 -3.10 0.72
N GLU A 158 -3.31 -4.11 0.26
CA GLU A 158 -2.62 -4.11 -1.04
C GLU A 158 -2.86 -5.44 -1.74
N HIS A 159 -3.23 -5.39 -3.00
CA HIS A 159 -3.42 -6.57 -3.84
C HIS A 159 -3.16 -6.23 -5.32
N HIS A 160 -2.72 -7.20 -6.11
CA HIS A 160 -2.60 -6.99 -7.55
C HIS A 160 -3.94 -7.37 -8.22
N ASP A 161 -4.43 -6.50 -9.10
CA ASP A 161 -5.62 -6.81 -9.90
C ASP A 161 -5.34 -7.84 -10.99
N GLY A 162 -6.35 -8.28 -11.73
CA GLY A 162 -6.23 -9.25 -12.81
C GLY A 162 -5.27 -8.82 -13.93
N ASN A 163 -4.94 -7.52 -14.02
CA ASN A 163 -3.94 -6.97 -14.94
C ASN A 163 -2.56 -6.85 -14.32
N LYS A 164 -2.33 -7.43 -13.15
CA LYS A 164 -1.09 -7.37 -12.37
C LYS A 164 -0.70 -5.97 -11.91
N LYS A 165 -1.64 -5.03 -11.92
CA LYS A 165 -1.44 -3.69 -11.39
C LYS A 165 -1.70 -3.71 -9.88
N LYS A 166 -0.75 -3.17 -9.11
CA LYS A 166 -0.89 -3.04 -7.66
C LYS A 166 -1.99 -2.03 -7.32
N GLN A 167 -2.97 -2.47 -6.58
CA GLN A 167 -4.02 -1.67 -6.00
C GLN A 167 -3.75 -1.52 -4.51
N LYS A 168 -4.03 -0.35 -3.95
CA LYS A 168 -3.80 -0.05 -2.54
C LYS A 168 -4.93 0.80 -1.99
N ALA A 169 -5.34 0.50 -0.77
CA ALA A 169 -6.24 1.34 0.00
C ALA A 169 -5.70 1.54 1.42
N THR A 170 -5.84 2.75 1.91
CA THR A 170 -5.51 3.12 3.28
C THR A 170 -6.79 3.49 4.01
N PHE A 171 -7.08 2.79 5.10
CA PHE A 171 -8.19 3.06 6.00
C PHE A 171 -7.66 3.69 7.29
N GLU A 172 -8.37 4.69 7.80
CA GLU A 172 -8.14 5.24 9.13
C GLU A 172 -9.42 5.10 9.93
N VAL A 173 -9.42 4.21 10.93
CA VAL A 173 -10.63 3.73 11.58
C VAL A 173 -10.51 3.75 13.09
N PRO A 174 -11.60 4.09 13.80
CA PRO A 174 -11.63 4.08 15.26
C PRO A 174 -11.59 2.64 15.80
N VAL A 175 -10.94 2.48 16.96
CA VAL A 175 -10.98 1.27 17.81
C VAL A 175 -12.11 1.47 18.81
N LYS A 176 -13.13 0.61 18.79
CA LYS A 176 -14.34 0.70 19.62
C LYS A 176 -14.77 -0.65 20.16
#